data_b061f45841f7e719f87de7d344ba9448
#
_entry.id   b061f45841f7e719f87de7d344ba9448
#
_cell.length_a   1.000
_cell.length_b   1.000
_cell.length_c   1.000
_cell.angle_alpha   90.00
_cell.angle_beta   90.00
_cell.angle_gamma   90.00
#
_symmetry.space_group_name_H-M   'P 1'
#
loop_
_entity.id
_entity.type
_entity.pdbx_description
1 polymer ?
#
loop_
_entity_poly.entity_id
_entity_poly.type
_entity_poly.pdbx_seq_one_letter_code
_entity_poly.pdbx_strand_id
1 'polypeptide(L)'
;MKRALLFLSVFLTLLASPMVSAEAQPLTEEHIASIRVGCTNALRGILQVQKSEAATRVNRGREYESLLRLTAAFNSRVVLNKLDAPALTSASARMQTNFSEFQEHYLDYADKIDATLDINCKEAPVTFYDSLTRAREARALVATDVREMTALLDEYQKGFDELKAQLTQAGVVR
;
A
#
# COMPACT_ATOMS: atom_id res chain seq x y z
N MET A 1 -13.80 -61.42 25.56
CA MET A 1 -14.53 -60.40 24.79
C MET A 1 -13.49 -59.50 24.12
N LYS A 2 -13.23 -59.73 22.83
CA LYS A 2 -12.21 -59.03 22.04
C LYS A 2 -12.88 -57.82 21.37
N ARG A 3 -12.49 -56.58 21.72
CA ARG A 3 -12.91 -55.35 21.00
C ARG A 3 -11.81 -54.95 20.03
N ALA A 4 -12.12 -55.06 18.74
CA ALA A 4 -11.31 -54.67 17.64
C ALA A 4 -11.32 -53.11 17.55
N LEU A 5 -10.13 -52.49 17.58
CA LEU A 5 -9.91 -51.09 17.29
C LEU A 5 -9.69 -50.95 15.79
N LEU A 6 -10.68 -50.33 15.12
CA LEU A 6 -10.59 -49.91 13.72
C LEU A 6 -9.80 -48.60 13.67
N PHE A 7 -8.60 -48.63 13.12
CA PHE A 7 -7.81 -47.46 12.76
C PHE A 7 -8.36 -46.85 11.47
N LEU A 8 -9.04 -45.74 11.58
CA LEU A 8 -9.49 -44.91 10.46
C LEU A 8 -8.31 -44.01 10.02
N SER A 9 -7.55 -44.44 9.02
CA SER A 9 -6.50 -43.67 8.38
C SER A 9 -7.13 -42.59 7.48
N VAL A 10 -7.23 -41.37 7.96
CA VAL A 10 -7.59 -40.22 7.14
C VAL A 10 -6.38 -39.85 6.28
N PHE A 11 -6.45 -40.19 5.00
CA PHE A 11 -5.49 -39.83 3.98
C PHE A 11 -5.70 -38.34 3.66
N LEU A 12 -4.89 -37.48 4.26
CA LEU A 12 -4.84 -36.03 3.97
C LEU A 12 -4.09 -35.84 2.65
N THR A 13 -4.81 -35.88 1.53
CA THR A 13 -4.25 -35.47 0.22
C THR A 13 -4.07 -33.96 0.19
N LEU A 14 -2.83 -33.50 0.37
CA LEU A 14 -2.43 -32.14 0.04
C LEU A 14 -2.64 -31.94 -1.46
N LEU A 15 -3.70 -31.21 -1.81
CA LEU A 15 -3.89 -30.65 -3.15
C LEU A 15 -2.83 -29.52 -3.32
N ALA A 16 -1.66 -29.89 -3.85
CA ALA A 16 -0.71 -28.91 -4.39
C ALA A 16 -1.37 -28.28 -5.63
N SER A 17 -2.04 -27.15 -5.43
CA SER A 17 -2.50 -26.32 -6.55
C SER A 17 -1.27 -25.81 -7.29
N PRO A 18 -1.10 -26.09 -8.60
CA PRO A 18 -0.02 -25.48 -9.37
C PRO A 18 -0.24 -23.98 -9.34
N MET A 19 0.74 -23.21 -8.85
CA MET A 19 0.80 -21.77 -9.10
C MET A 19 0.98 -21.60 -10.61
N VAL A 20 -0.11 -21.36 -11.31
CA VAL A 20 -0.10 -20.93 -12.69
C VAL A 20 0.51 -19.55 -12.69
N SER A 21 1.79 -19.45 -13.05
CA SER A 21 2.40 -18.17 -13.40
C SER A 21 1.58 -17.60 -14.55
N ALA A 22 0.88 -16.49 -14.31
CA ALA A 22 0.18 -15.76 -15.36
C ALA A 22 1.26 -15.17 -16.28
N GLU A 23 1.68 -15.92 -17.28
CA GLU A 23 2.45 -15.37 -18.38
C GLU A 23 1.60 -14.29 -19.03
N ALA A 24 2.15 -13.07 -19.14
CA ALA A 24 1.48 -11.97 -19.81
C ALA A 24 1.14 -12.40 -21.23
N GLN A 25 -0.13 -12.61 -21.52
CA GLN A 25 -0.58 -13.00 -22.86
C GLN A 25 -0.23 -11.89 -23.84
N PRO A 26 0.38 -12.20 -24.98
CA PRO A 26 0.70 -11.20 -26.01
C PRO A 26 -0.59 -10.52 -26.46
N LEU A 27 -0.52 -9.20 -26.68
CA LEU A 27 -1.64 -8.42 -27.17
C LEU A 27 -2.07 -8.95 -28.57
N THR A 28 -3.35 -9.24 -28.71
CA THR A 28 -3.90 -9.63 -30.01
C THR A 28 -4.06 -8.42 -30.92
N GLU A 29 -4.17 -8.64 -32.24
CA GLU A 29 -4.43 -7.56 -33.23
C GLU A 29 -5.73 -6.80 -32.90
N GLU A 30 -6.74 -7.46 -32.35
CA GLU A 30 -7.99 -6.84 -31.93
C GLU A 30 -7.76 -5.88 -30.77
N HIS A 31 -6.95 -6.27 -29.77
CA HIS A 31 -6.57 -5.39 -28.66
C HIS A 31 -5.79 -4.17 -29.17
N ILE A 32 -4.85 -4.37 -30.09
CA ILE A 32 -4.06 -3.29 -30.71
C ILE A 32 -4.97 -2.30 -31.46
N ALA A 33 -5.93 -2.79 -32.24
CA ALA A 33 -6.90 -1.96 -32.92
C ALA A 33 -7.78 -1.18 -31.94
N SER A 34 -8.23 -1.81 -30.87
CA SER A 34 -9.02 -1.18 -29.80
C SER A 34 -8.26 -0.05 -29.10
N ILE A 35 -6.96 -0.24 -28.81
CA ILE A 35 -6.10 0.80 -28.23
C ILE A 35 -6.02 2.01 -29.19
N ARG A 36 -5.82 1.79 -30.48
CA ARG A 36 -5.75 2.87 -31.47
C ARG A 36 -7.05 3.67 -31.53
N VAL A 37 -8.20 2.99 -31.52
CA VAL A 37 -9.53 3.64 -31.55
C VAL A 37 -9.77 4.41 -30.26
N GLY A 38 -9.47 3.82 -29.11
CA GLY A 38 -9.67 4.41 -27.79
C GLY A 38 -8.62 5.44 -27.35
N CYS A 39 -7.56 5.63 -28.13
CA CYS A 39 -6.36 6.40 -27.79
C CYS A 39 -6.65 7.80 -27.20
N THR A 40 -7.45 8.61 -27.86
CA THR A 40 -7.77 9.98 -27.40
C THR A 40 -8.51 9.99 -26.04
N ASN A 41 -9.42 9.04 -25.85
CA ASN A 41 -10.16 8.93 -24.59
C ASN A 41 -9.25 8.41 -23.47
N ALA A 42 -8.38 7.45 -23.74
CA ALA A 42 -7.40 6.94 -22.78
C ALA A 42 -6.45 8.04 -22.31
N LEU A 43 -5.85 8.80 -23.24
CA LEU A 43 -4.97 9.93 -22.89
C LEU A 43 -5.70 10.99 -22.03
N ARG A 44 -6.95 11.33 -22.38
CA ARG A 44 -7.73 12.27 -21.58
C ARG A 44 -7.98 11.75 -20.16
N GLY A 45 -8.31 10.46 -20.04
CA GLY A 45 -8.50 9.81 -18.73
C GLY A 45 -7.22 9.82 -17.91
N ILE A 46 -6.07 9.51 -18.51
CA ILE A 46 -4.77 9.51 -17.82
C ILE A 46 -4.40 10.92 -17.35
N LEU A 47 -4.59 11.95 -18.19
CA LEU A 47 -4.37 13.34 -17.82
C LEU A 47 -5.25 13.80 -16.65
N GLN A 48 -6.50 13.36 -16.61
CA GLN A 48 -7.39 13.66 -15.49
C GLN A 48 -6.92 12.98 -14.20
N VAL A 49 -6.51 11.72 -14.27
CA VAL A 49 -5.93 10.98 -13.15
C VAL A 49 -4.66 11.67 -12.67
N GLN A 50 -3.72 12.00 -13.54
CA GLN A 50 -2.47 12.71 -13.21
C GLN A 50 -2.74 13.98 -12.39
N LYS A 51 -3.68 14.82 -12.85
CA LYS A 51 -4.03 16.08 -12.15
C LYS A 51 -4.65 15.86 -10.78
N SER A 52 -5.57 14.89 -10.65
CA SER A 52 -6.24 14.59 -9.39
C SER A 52 -5.27 13.95 -8.38
N GLU A 53 -4.41 13.07 -8.84
CA GLU A 53 -3.43 12.38 -7.99
C GLU A 53 -2.35 13.35 -7.47
N ALA A 54 -1.92 14.32 -8.28
CA ALA A 54 -0.96 15.33 -7.83
C ALA A 54 -1.48 16.13 -6.62
N ALA A 55 -2.76 16.53 -6.63
CA ALA A 55 -3.39 17.19 -5.49
C ALA A 55 -3.50 16.25 -4.27
N THR A 56 -3.91 14.99 -4.51
CA THR A 56 -4.02 13.96 -3.47
C THR A 56 -2.68 13.71 -2.79
N ARG A 57 -1.58 13.63 -3.56
CA ARG A 57 -0.22 13.48 -3.02
C ARG A 57 0.13 14.59 -2.03
N VAL A 58 -0.05 15.84 -2.45
CA VAL A 58 0.31 16.99 -1.61
C VAL A 58 -0.48 16.97 -0.29
N ASN A 59 -1.77 16.72 -0.35
CA ASN A 59 -2.62 16.68 0.83
C ASN A 59 -2.24 15.53 1.75
N ARG A 60 -2.11 14.32 1.23
CA ARG A 60 -1.77 13.13 2.00
C ARG A 60 -0.35 13.19 2.57
N GLY A 61 0.61 13.72 1.81
CA GLY A 61 1.97 13.94 2.29
C GLY A 61 2.00 14.88 3.51
N ARG A 62 1.24 15.99 3.46
CA ARG A 62 1.11 16.93 4.60
C ARG A 62 0.43 16.30 5.81
N GLU A 63 -0.59 15.48 5.59
CA GLU A 63 -1.26 14.73 6.67
C GLU A 63 -0.28 13.78 7.36
N TYR A 64 0.48 13.00 6.60
CA TYR A 64 1.47 12.07 7.13
C TYR A 64 2.61 12.80 7.87
N GLU A 65 3.15 13.89 7.32
CA GLU A 65 4.14 14.70 8.02
C GLU A 65 3.62 15.26 9.35
N SER A 66 2.39 15.75 9.36
CA SER A 66 1.77 16.28 10.58
C SER A 66 1.61 15.21 11.64
N LEU A 67 1.19 14.02 11.21
CA LEU A 67 1.01 12.86 12.05
C LEU A 67 2.34 12.39 12.65
N LEU A 68 3.38 12.27 11.83
CA LEU A 68 4.72 11.89 12.28
C LEU A 68 5.28 12.89 13.30
N ARG A 69 5.06 14.20 13.11
CA ARG A 69 5.46 15.22 14.10
C ARG A 69 4.70 15.07 15.42
N LEU A 70 3.39 14.80 15.37
CA LEU A 70 2.58 14.60 16.57
C LEU A 70 3.00 13.35 17.36
N THR A 71 3.18 12.23 16.68
CA THR A 71 3.61 10.99 17.30
C THR A 71 5.02 11.09 17.88
N ALA A 72 5.96 11.74 17.17
CA ALA A 72 7.30 11.99 17.67
C ALA A 72 7.29 12.89 18.92
N ALA A 73 6.49 13.97 18.93
CA ALA A 73 6.36 14.86 20.07
C ALA A 73 5.75 14.14 21.30
N PHE A 74 4.76 13.28 21.07
CA PHE A 74 4.16 12.48 22.12
C PHE A 74 5.15 11.45 22.67
N ASN A 75 5.84 10.70 21.83
CA ASN A 75 6.84 9.71 22.23
C ASN A 75 7.99 10.35 23.02
N SER A 76 8.41 11.57 22.65
CA SER A 76 9.40 12.32 23.43
C SER A 76 8.93 12.58 24.85
N ARG A 77 7.66 12.95 25.05
CA ARG A 77 7.07 13.14 26.39
C ARG A 77 6.98 11.84 27.18
N VAL A 78 6.63 10.74 26.52
CA VAL A 78 6.62 9.40 27.14
C VAL A 78 7.99 9.06 27.71
N VAL A 79 9.05 9.26 26.91
CA VAL A 79 10.44 9.00 27.33
C VAL A 79 10.88 9.94 28.45
N LEU A 80 10.62 11.25 28.34
CA LEU A 80 10.96 12.24 29.37
C LEU A 80 10.30 11.95 30.73
N ASN A 81 9.09 11.41 30.70
CA ASN A 81 8.36 11.01 31.92
C ASN A 81 8.70 9.58 32.38
N LYS A 82 9.67 8.92 31.75
CA LYS A 82 10.11 7.54 32.06
C LYS A 82 8.97 6.52 32.00
N LEU A 83 8.00 6.74 31.10
CA LEU A 83 6.90 5.81 30.86
C LEU A 83 7.36 4.71 29.90
N ASP A 84 6.95 3.48 30.16
CA ASP A 84 7.27 2.33 29.31
C ASP A 84 6.15 2.12 28.28
N ALA A 85 6.43 2.46 27.02
CA ALA A 85 5.49 2.32 25.91
C ALA A 85 6.22 1.97 24.59
N PRO A 86 6.90 0.81 24.52
CA PRO A 86 7.70 0.42 23.36
C PRO A 86 6.86 0.27 22.09
N ALA A 87 5.59 -0.11 22.19
CA ALA A 87 4.67 -0.23 21.06
C ALA A 87 4.51 1.11 20.31
N LEU A 88 4.40 2.23 21.03
CA LEU A 88 4.29 3.56 20.42
C LEU A 88 5.55 3.94 19.65
N THR A 89 6.72 3.69 20.23
CA THR A 89 8.00 4.00 19.60
C THR A 89 8.21 3.15 18.36
N SER A 90 7.91 1.85 18.43
CA SER A 90 8.01 0.92 17.30
C SER A 90 7.06 1.31 16.16
N ALA A 91 5.79 1.55 16.44
CA ALA A 91 4.82 1.97 15.43
C ALA A 91 5.23 3.29 14.77
N SER A 92 5.68 4.29 15.54
CA SER A 92 6.15 5.56 15.02
C SER A 92 7.39 5.42 14.11
N ALA A 93 8.32 4.55 14.45
CA ALA A 93 9.49 4.29 13.59
C ALA A 93 9.10 3.65 12.25
N ARG A 94 8.19 2.68 12.28
CA ARG A 94 7.65 2.03 11.06
C ARG A 94 6.84 3.01 10.21
N MET A 95 6.07 3.89 10.81
CA MET A 95 5.35 4.97 10.10
C MET A 95 6.33 5.89 9.36
N GLN A 96 7.48 6.22 9.97
CA GLN A 96 8.50 7.04 9.31
C GLN A 96 9.10 6.33 8.09
N THR A 97 9.38 5.03 8.19
CA THR A 97 9.87 4.21 7.06
C THR A 97 8.83 4.15 5.95
N ASN A 98 7.59 3.79 6.28
CA ASN A 98 6.50 3.71 5.32
C ASN A 98 6.22 5.05 4.62
N PHE A 99 6.37 6.18 5.32
CA PHE A 99 6.24 7.49 4.68
C PHE A 99 7.34 7.76 3.65
N SER A 100 8.57 7.33 3.91
CA SER A 100 9.67 7.44 2.93
C SER A 100 9.40 6.56 1.71
N GLU A 101 8.92 5.34 1.88
CA GLU A 101 8.51 4.44 0.81
C GLU A 101 7.35 5.02 -0.01
N PHE A 102 6.33 5.56 0.64
CA PHE A 102 5.24 6.27 -0.02
C PHE A 102 5.73 7.42 -0.91
N GLN A 103 6.70 8.22 -0.44
CA GLN A 103 7.27 9.31 -1.23
C GLN A 103 8.00 8.78 -2.47
N GLU A 104 8.81 7.74 -2.32
CA GLU A 104 9.56 7.11 -3.41
C GLU A 104 8.63 6.48 -4.46
N HIS A 105 7.71 5.64 -4.01
CA HIS A 105 6.75 4.96 -4.90
C HIS A 105 5.84 5.96 -5.62
N TYR A 106 5.50 7.07 -4.96
CA TYR A 106 4.69 8.08 -5.62
C TYR A 106 5.45 8.83 -6.71
N LEU A 107 6.73 9.15 -6.51
CA LEU A 107 7.58 9.75 -7.54
C LEU A 107 7.73 8.80 -8.73
N ASP A 108 8.03 7.53 -8.48
CA ASP A 108 8.12 6.51 -9.51
C ASP A 108 6.81 6.36 -10.33
N TYR A 109 5.67 6.38 -9.65
CA TYR A 109 4.37 6.38 -10.30
C TYR A 109 4.14 7.63 -11.16
N ALA A 110 4.48 8.81 -10.66
CA ALA A 110 4.32 10.06 -11.40
C ALA A 110 5.17 10.06 -12.68
N ASP A 111 6.43 9.65 -12.59
CA ASP A 111 7.33 9.55 -13.75
C ASP A 111 6.81 8.56 -14.81
N LYS A 112 6.24 7.43 -14.39
CA LYS A 112 5.64 6.44 -15.29
C LYS A 112 4.37 6.95 -15.98
N ILE A 113 3.56 7.73 -15.27
CA ILE A 113 2.38 8.39 -15.88
C ILE A 113 2.81 9.41 -16.92
N ASP A 114 3.81 10.22 -16.62
CA ASP A 114 4.34 11.21 -17.55
C ASP A 114 4.91 10.54 -18.81
N ALA A 115 5.74 9.52 -18.63
CA ALA A 115 6.27 8.72 -19.73
C ALA A 115 5.16 8.05 -20.58
N THR A 116 4.05 7.66 -19.96
CA THR A 116 2.91 7.08 -20.71
C THR A 116 2.19 8.13 -21.54
N LEU A 117 2.08 9.37 -21.06
CA LEU A 117 1.44 10.47 -21.77
C LEU A 117 2.22 10.93 -23.00
N ASP A 118 3.55 10.74 -23.01
CA ASP A 118 4.41 11.09 -24.11
C ASP A 118 4.32 10.10 -25.32
N ILE A 119 3.67 8.95 -25.12
CA ILE A 119 3.56 7.92 -26.17
C ILE A 119 2.34 8.18 -27.04
N ASN A 120 2.55 8.27 -28.36
CA ASN A 120 1.47 8.29 -29.34
C ASN A 120 0.83 6.89 -29.45
N CYS A 121 -0.26 6.67 -28.73
CA CYS A 121 -0.94 5.38 -28.68
C CYS A 121 -1.59 4.94 -30.02
N LYS A 122 -1.71 5.82 -31.01
CA LYS A 122 -2.13 5.43 -32.37
C LYS A 122 -0.99 4.82 -33.16
N GLU A 123 0.22 5.34 -33.00
CA GLU A 123 1.42 4.90 -33.71
C GLU A 123 2.09 3.71 -32.99
N ALA A 124 2.19 3.78 -31.66
CA ALA A 124 2.87 2.80 -30.82
C ALA A 124 1.91 2.20 -29.73
N PRO A 125 0.83 1.49 -30.13
CA PRO A 125 -0.19 1.00 -29.19
C PRO A 125 0.35 -0.02 -28.19
N VAL A 126 1.28 -0.88 -28.58
CA VAL A 126 1.89 -1.88 -27.67
C VAL A 126 2.76 -1.18 -26.62
N THR A 127 3.63 -0.27 -27.06
CA THR A 127 4.48 0.51 -26.14
C THR A 127 3.64 1.32 -25.14
N PHE A 128 2.55 1.92 -25.61
CA PHE A 128 1.60 2.63 -24.75
C PHE A 128 0.98 1.71 -23.70
N TYR A 129 0.52 0.52 -24.11
CA TYR A 129 -0.08 -0.45 -23.20
C TYR A 129 0.91 -0.92 -22.13
N ASP A 130 2.14 -1.23 -22.54
CA ASP A 130 3.20 -1.68 -21.61
C ASP A 130 3.58 -0.57 -20.61
N SER A 131 3.69 0.67 -21.10
CA SER A 131 3.96 1.82 -20.25
C SER A 131 2.83 2.05 -19.23
N LEU A 132 1.57 2.00 -19.67
CA LEU A 132 0.41 2.12 -18.80
C LEU A 132 0.33 1.00 -17.77
N THR A 133 0.72 -0.22 -18.15
CA THR A 133 0.77 -1.36 -17.22
C THR A 133 1.77 -1.11 -16.11
N ARG A 134 3.00 -0.66 -16.44
CA ARG A 134 4.01 -0.30 -15.44
C ARG A 134 3.56 0.85 -14.53
N ALA A 135 2.85 1.85 -15.07
CA ALA A 135 2.28 2.91 -14.25
C ALA A 135 1.21 2.39 -13.27
N ARG A 136 0.39 1.42 -13.69
CA ARG A 136 -0.60 0.77 -12.80
C ARG A 136 0.06 -0.05 -11.70
N GLU A 137 1.14 -0.75 -12.00
CA GLU A 137 1.94 -1.51 -11.02
C GLU A 137 2.55 -0.56 -9.98
N ALA A 138 3.17 0.53 -10.40
CA ALA A 138 3.70 1.54 -9.49
C ALA A 138 2.60 2.17 -8.61
N ARG A 139 1.42 2.46 -9.18
CA ARG A 139 0.27 2.93 -8.41
C ARG A 139 -0.20 1.93 -7.36
N ALA A 140 -0.09 0.63 -7.63
CA ALA A 140 -0.45 -0.40 -6.67
C ALA A 140 0.47 -0.40 -5.44
N LEU A 141 1.77 -0.07 -5.60
CA LEU A 141 2.71 0.12 -4.49
C LEU A 141 2.27 1.31 -3.62
N VAL A 142 2.00 2.47 -4.22
CA VAL A 142 1.46 3.63 -3.49
C VAL A 142 0.20 3.28 -2.68
N ALA A 143 -0.72 2.50 -3.29
CA ALA A 143 -1.92 2.06 -2.59
C ALA A 143 -1.62 1.08 -1.44
N THR A 144 -0.53 0.33 -1.52
CA THR A 144 -0.06 -0.53 -0.42
C THR A 144 0.47 0.31 0.73
N ASP A 145 1.31 1.30 0.46
CA ASP A 145 1.86 2.20 1.48
C ASP A 145 0.76 2.94 2.25
N VAL A 146 -0.28 3.37 1.54
CA VAL A 146 -1.45 4.01 2.16
C VAL A 146 -2.18 3.08 3.11
N ARG A 147 -2.37 1.80 2.74
CA ARG A 147 -2.99 0.81 3.62
C ARG A 147 -2.12 0.49 4.84
N GLU A 148 -0.83 0.38 4.62
CA GLU A 148 0.14 0.11 5.68
C GLU A 148 0.21 1.27 6.67
N MET A 149 0.25 2.52 6.21
CA MET A 149 0.17 3.69 7.09
C MET A 149 -1.09 3.66 7.95
N THR A 150 -2.23 3.29 7.38
CA THR A 150 -3.49 3.16 8.13
C THR A 150 -3.39 2.09 9.22
N ALA A 151 -2.83 0.93 8.90
CA ALA A 151 -2.63 -0.15 9.86
C ALA A 151 -1.67 0.25 11.00
N LEU A 152 -0.59 0.97 10.67
CA LEU A 152 0.37 1.49 11.64
C LEU A 152 -0.25 2.54 12.59
N LEU A 153 -1.18 3.34 12.08
CA LEU A 153 -1.96 4.26 12.90
C LEU A 153 -2.85 3.54 13.89
N ASP A 154 -3.52 2.47 13.46
CA ASP A 154 -4.35 1.65 14.35
C ASP A 154 -3.49 0.96 15.42
N GLU A 155 -2.28 0.50 15.08
CA GLU A 155 -1.32 -0.03 16.05
C GLU A 155 -0.88 1.05 17.06
N TYR A 156 -0.58 2.26 16.57
CA TYR A 156 -0.21 3.37 17.44
C TYR A 156 -1.34 3.75 18.39
N GLN A 157 -2.58 3.80 17.90
CA GLN A 157 -3.76 4.08 18.71
C GLN A 157 -3.94 3.03 19.82
N LYS A 158 -3.78 1.75 19.52
CA LYS A 158 -3.82 0.68 20.53
C LYS A 158 -2.75 0.86 21.60
N GLY A 159 -1.50 1.14 21.23
CA GLY A 159 -0.43 1.41 22.17
C GLY A 159 -0.71 2.64 23.05
N PHE A 160 -1.34 3.67 22.49
CA PHE A 160 -1.78 4.83 23.24
C PHE A 160 -2.86 4.48 24.28
N ASP A 161 -3.86 3.70 23.88
CA ASP A 161 -4.95 3.28 24.78
C ASP A 161 -4.43 2.38 25.91
N GLU A 162 -3.47 1.51 25.64
CA GLU A 162 -2.78 0.69 26.64
C GLU A 162 -2.03 1.56 27.65
N LEU A 163 -1.24 2.53 27.19
CA LEU A 163 -0.54 3.47 28.05
C LEU A 163 -1.52 4.27 28.91
N LYS A 164 -2.61 4.77 28.33
CA LYS A 164 -3.66 5.49 29.05
C LYS A 164 -4.29 4.64 30.15
N ALA A 165 -4.59 3.36 29.85
CA ALA A 165 -5.13 2.44 30.85
C ALA A 165 -4.18 2.22 32.03
N GLN A 166 -2.87 2.04 31.75
CA GLN A 166 -1.84 1.91 32.79
C GLN A 166 -1.77 3.15 33.68
N LEU A 167 -1.79 4.36 33.11
CA LEU A 167 -1.75 5.61 33.85
C LEU A 167 -3.02 5.82 34.70
N THR A 168 -4.18 5.40 34.20
CA THR A 168 -5.44 5.45 34.93
C THR A 168 -5.42 4.51 36.16
N GLN A 169 -4.92 3.29 35.98
CA GLN A 169 -4.77 2.32 37.06
C GLN A 169 -3.77 2.80 38.14
N ALA A 170 -2.72 3.50 37.72
CA ALA A 170 -1.74 4.09 38.62
C ALA A 170 -2.25 5.38 39.33
N GLY A 171 -3.46 5.85 39.04
CA GLY A 171 -4.05 7.07 39.61
C GLY A 171 -3.45 8.37 39.10
N VAL A 172 -2.70 8.33 38.00
CA VAL A 172 -2.03 9.52 37.41
C VAL A 172 -3.00 10.33 36.56
N VAL A 173 -3.99 9.66 35.96
CA VAL A 173 -5.02 10.28 35.09
C VAL A 173 -6.41 9.85 35.59
N ARG A 174 -7.36 10.79 35.57
CA ARG A 174 -8.78 10.54 35.92
C ARG A 174 -9.65 10.59 34.67
#